data_32c49d46eb557a5473311b3398c06dfd
#
_entry.id   32c49d46eb557a5473311b3398c06dfd
#
_cell.length_a   1.000
_cell.length_b   1.000
_cell.length_c   1.000
_cell.angle_alpha   90.00
_cell.angle_beta   90.00
_cell.angle_gamma   90.00
#
_symmetry.space_group_name_H-M   'P 1'
#
loop_
_entity.id
_entity.type
_entity.pdbx_description
1 polymer ?
#
loop_
_entity_poly.entity_id
_entity_poly.type
_entity_poly.pdbx_seq_one_letter_code
_entity_poly.pdbx_strand_id
1 'polypeptide(L)'
;MNNTNNYQKVMSIHDQVMGLLRSMQISPYPAHYKKYFDELFLQLADAELRKEQEDAEHQIMITSKDDGTKHLDIAKRSVMSFVESHADIASVAKKQQEQLDNAPISMEEEHIIFIESLNSLNKDMSGELDKAQSKIIELTTDLNEAFSSLTIDPITKVGNRKGFVEDMGSAIEAGKNKNISMVLMMFDVDNFKFINDEHGYVAGDKVLYFIAQTIKSMIRDADKVYRYGGEEFAVVLTRCDVTQAFALADKIRAKIETSNLLYLGKSVHVTISAGVTIHQQADTFDGIIARAEKALYCAKKSNKNCTILFDW
;
A
#
# COMPACT_ATOMS: atom_id res chain seq x y z
N MET A 1 17.16 3.08 27.34
CA MET A 1 18.56 3.49 27.10
C MET A 1 19.31 2.58 26.13
N ASN A 2 18.97 1.29 25.97
CA ASN A 2 19.69 0.36 25.08
C ASN A 2 19.53 0.64 23.57
N ASN A 3 18.35 1.15 23.15
CA ASN A 3 18.05 1.33 21.71
C ASN A 3 18.93 2.38 21.00
N THR A 4 19.39 3.39 21.71
CA THR A 4 20.27 4.44 21.15
C THR A 4 21.70 3.91 20.89
N ASN A 5 22.16 2.97 21.72
CA ASN A 5 23.49 2.38 21.59
C ASN A 5 23.55 1.40 20.41
N ASN A 6 22.52 0.58 20.21
CA ASN A 6 22.47 -0.37 19.10
C ASN A 6 22.32 0.34 17.76
N TYR A 7 21.54 1.43 17.68
CA TYR A 7 21.46 2.27 16.49
C TYR A 7 22.82 2.84 16.09
N GLN A 8 23.61 3.36 17.07
CA GLN A 8 24.95 3.89 16.79
C GLN A 8 25.92 2.80 16.30
N LYS A 9 25.83 1.58 16.84
CA LYS A 9 26.63 0.44 16.38
C LYS A 9 26.30 0.06 14.93
N VAL A 10 25.01 -0.04 14.59
CA VAL A 10 24.56 -0.31 13.21
C VAL A 10 25.03 0.77 12.25
N MET A 11 24.94 2.04 12.62
CA MET A 11 25.44 3.16 11.80
C MET A 11 26.95 3.12 11.62
N SER A 12 27.71 2.71 12.63
CA SER A 12 29.15 2.52 12.50
C SER A 12 29.50 1.40 11.50
N ILE A 13 28.76 0.30 11.49
CA ILE A 13 28.92 -0.77 10.50
C ILE A 13 28.57 -0.25 9.10
N HIS A 14 27.47 0.50 8.96
CA HIS A 14 27.08 1.15 7.70
C HIS A 14 28.22 2.01 7.12
N ASP A 15 28.80 2.88 7.93
CA ASP A 15 29.88 3.77 7.51
C ASP A 15 31.14 3.00 7.06
N GLN A 16 31.47 1.89 7.73
CA GLN A 16 32.56 1.01 7.35
C GLN A 16 32.29 0.30 6.01
N VAL A 17 31.07 -0.19 5.78
CA VAL A 17 30.65 -0.76 4.48
C VAL A 17 30.79 0.24 3.36
N MET A 18 30.32 1.46 3.57
CA MET A 18 30.41 2.54 2.58
C MET A 18 31.87 2.94 2.29
N GLY A 19 32.71 2.94 3.32
CA GLY A 19 34.16 3.15 3.18
C GLY A 19 34.82 2.05 2.36
N LEU A 20 34.48 0.79 2.65
CA LEU A 20 34.99 -0.38 1.94
C LEU A 20 34.60 -0.38 0.45
N LEU A 21 33.33 -0.15 0.14
CA LEU A 21 32.84 -0.07 -1.23
C LEU A 21 33.54 1.04 -2.01
N ARG A 22 33.77 2.21 -1.41
CA ARG A 22 34.55 3.31 -2.01
C ARG A 22 35.99 2.91 -2.31
N SER A 23 36.68 2.28 -1.35
CA SER A 23 38.09 1.85 -1.51
C SER A 23 38.24 0.81 -2.62
N MET A 24 37.24 -0.03 -2.83
CA MET A 24 37.19 -1.07 -3.86
C MET A 24 36.64 -0.56 -5.20
N GLN A 25 36.23 0.68 -5.29
CA GLN A 25 35.54 1.28 -6.47
C GLN A 25 34.28 0.48 -6.88
N ILE A 26 33.58 -0.13 -5.92
CA ILE A 26 32.34 -0.88 -6.16
C ILE A 26 31.15 0.05 -5.90
N SER A 27 30.24 0.12 -6.85
CA SER A 27 28.99 0.90 -6.70
C SER A 27 28.16 0.33 -5.55
N PRO A 28 27.57 1.20 -4.68
CA PRO A 28 26.80 0.79 -3.52
C PRO A 28 25.37 0.31 -3.90
N TYR A 29 25.25 -0.58 -4.90
CA TYR A 29 23.99 -1.24 -5.20
C TYR A 29 23.52 -2.08 -4.01
N PRO A 30 22.20 -2.22 -3.79
CA PRO A 30 21.65 -2.96 -2.65
C PRO A 30 22.23 -4.36 -2.45
N ALA A 31 22.54 -5.08 -3.53
CA ALA A 31 23.13 -6.41 -3.47
C ALA A 31 24.60 -6.38 -2.98
N HIS A 32 25.42 -5.44 -3.45
CA HIS A 32 26.79 -5.26 -3.00
C HIS A 32 26.83 -4.77 -1.56
N TYR A 33 26.00 -3.75 -1.24
CA TYR A 33 25.89 -3.22 0.11
C TYR A 33 25.50 -4.33 1.09
N LYS A 34 24.45 -5.10 0.80
CA LYS A 34 23.97 -6.18 1.66
C LYS A 34 25.06 -7.22 1.93
N LYS A 35 25.77 -7.67 0.88
CA LYS A 35 26.84 -8.65 1.02
C LYS A 35 27.90 -8.20 2.02
N TYR A 36 28.45 -7.00 1.85
CA TYR A 36 29.51 -6.48 2.73
C TYR A 36 28.98 -6.05 4.09
N PHE A 37 27.71 -5.64 4.17
CA PHE A 37 27.07 -5.36 5.45
C PHE A 37 26.90 -6.63 6.28
N ASP A 38 26.40 -7.71 5.71
CA ASP A 38 26.23 -8.99 6.40
C ASP A 38 27.58 -9.55 6.88
N GLU A 39 28.63 -9.46 6.04
CA GLU A 39 29.99 -9.89 6.41
C GLU A 39 30.55 -9.08 7.59
N LEU A 40 30.48 -7.76 7.56
CA LEU A 40 30.95 -6.88 8.63
C LEU A 40 30.09 -6.97 9.89
N PHE A 41 28.80 -7.13 9.74
CA PHE A 41 27.86 -7.31 10.85
C PHE A 41 28.20 -8.58 11.64
N LEU A 42 28.46 -9.70 10.96
CA LEU A 42 28.88 -10.96 11.60
C LEU A 42 30.22 -10.83 12.38
N GLN A 43 31.10 -9.93 11.93
CA GLN A 43 32.41 -9.71 12.59
C GLN A 43 32.32 -8.73 13.78
N LEU A 44 31.48 -7.68 13.67
CA LEU A 44 31.50 -6.53 14.58
C LEU A 44 30.30 -6.51 15.56
N ALA A 45 29.22 -7.20 15.26
CA ALA A 45 28.05 -7.23 16.12
C ALA A 45 28.29 -8.08 17.37
N ASP A 46 27.95 -7.52 18.53
CA ASP A 46 27.94 -8.26 19.79
C ASP A 46 26.67 -9.15 19.91
N ALA A 47 26.61 -9.95 20.98
CA ALA A 47 25.52 -10.91 21.20
C ALA A 47 24.14 -10.24 21.32
N GLU A 48 24.07 -9.00 21.83
CA GLU A 48 22.83 -8.25 22.01
C GLU A 48 22.30 -7.74 20.66
N LEU A 49 23.18 -7.22 19.82
CA LEU A 49 22.85 -6.73 18.49
C LEU A 49 22.47 -7.86 17.53
N ARG A 50 23.12 -9.03 17.63
CA ARG A 50 22.76 -10.22 16.86
C ARG A 50 21.37 -10.74 17.22
N LYS A 51 21.05 -10.77 18.52
CA LYS A 51 19.72 -11.18 18.98
C LYS A 51 18.62 -10.22 18.51
N GLU A 52 18.89 -8.92 18.52
CA GLU A 52 17.94 -7.92 18.00
C GLU A 52 17.70 -8.10 16.50
N GLN A 53 18.72 -8.46 15.72
CA GLN A 53 18.56 -8.80 14.30
C GLN A 53 17.75 -10.09 14.11
N GLU A 54 18.06 -11.15 14.87
CA GLU A 54 17.32 -12.43 14.82
C GLU A 54 15.85 -12.24 15.22
N ASP A 55 15.57 -11.43 16.24
CA ASP A 55 14.20 -11.10 16.65
C ASP A 55 13.48 -10.26 15.58
N ALA A 56 14.17 -9.33 14.92
CA ALA A 56 13.64 -8.55 13.81
C ALA A 56 13.39 -9.42 12.57
N GLU A 57 14.31 -10.32 12.22
CA GLU A 57 14.14 -11.28 11.12
C GLU A 57 13.03 -12.30 11.43
N HIS A 58 12.88 -12.73 12.68
CA HIS A 58 11.76 -13.58 13.11
C HIS A 58 10.41 -12.85 13.02
N GLN A 59 10.35 -11.58 13.41
CA GLN A 59 9.16 -10.74 13.23
C GLN A 59 8.85 -10.54 11.74
N ILE A 60 9.88 -10.34 10.90
CA ILE A 60 9.73 -10.26 9.44
C ILE A 60 9.25 -11.61 8.88
N MET A 61 9.75 -12.76 9.36
CA MET A 61 9.31 -14.09 8.93
C MET A 61 7.89 -14.44 9.38
N ILE A 62 7.47 -14.01 10.56
CA ILE A 62 6.09 -14.19 11.04
C ILE A 62 5.11 -13.33 10.23
N THR A 63 5.54 -12.12 9.82
CA THR A 63 4.80 -11.26 8.90
C THR A 63 4.88 -11.74 7.44
N SER A 64 5.96 -12.40 7.02
CA SER A 64 6.18 -12.80 5.61
C SER A 64 5.40 -14.04 5.16
N LYS A 65 4.81 -14.83 6.06
CA LYS A 65 3.88 -15.91 5.65
C LYS A 65 2.59 -15.40 5.01
N ASP A 66 2.32 -14.08 5.13
CA ASP A 66 1.11 -13.43 4.59
C ASP A 66 1.43 -12.31 3.57
N ASP A 67 2.67 -12.15 3.12
CA ASP A 67 3.18 -10.88 2.59
C ASP A 67 3.64 -10.89 1.12
N GLY A 68 3.02 -11.68 0.26
CA GLY A 68 3.20 -11.55 -1.21
C GLY A 68 2.92 -10.12 -1.72
N THR A 69 2.09 -9.36 -1.02
CA THR A 69 1.70 -8.00 -1.36
C THR A 69 2.71 -6.91 -0.95
N LYS A 70 3.42 -7.06 0.20
CA LYS A 70 4.45 -6.09 0.59
C LYS A 70 5.69 -6.17 -0.29
N HIS A 71 6.11 -7.38 -0.66
CA HIS A 71 7.20 -7.56 -1.61
C HIS A 71 6.88 -6.93 -2.96
N LEU A 72 5.61 -6.92 -3.33
CA LEU A 72 5.14 -6.31 -4.56
C LEU A 72 5.09 -4.79 -4.49
N ASP A 73 4.60 -4.21 -3.40
CA ASP A 73 4.62 -2.76 -3.18
C ASP A 73 6.06 -2.23 -3.09
N ILE A 74 6.96 -2.99 -2.48
CA ILE A 74 8.39 -2.69 -2.47
C ILE A 74 8.95 -2.80 -3.89
N ALA A 75 8.64 -3.85 -4.63
CA ALA A 75 9.06 -4.03 -6.02
C ALA A 75 8.51 -2.90 -6.91
N LYS A 76 7.23 -2.53 -6.76
CA LYS A 76 6.60 -1.42 -7.50
C LYS A 76 7.24 -0.06 -7.19
N ARG A 77 7.53 0.25 -5.93
CA ARG A 77 8.26 1.48 -5.53
C ARG A 77 9.70 1.47 -6.03
N SER A 78 10.39 0.32 -5.97
CA SER A 78 11.75 0.18 -6.50
C SER A 78 11.78 0.34 -8.02
N VAL A 79 10.77 -0.18 -8.73
CA VAL A 79 10.60 -0.01 -10.17
C VAL A 79 10.30 1.46 -10.51
N MET A 80 9.42 2.13 -9.76
CA MET A 80 9.14 3.56 -9.98
C MET A 80 10.38 4.44 -9.72
N SER A 81 11.09 4.21 -8.62
CA SER A 81 12.35 4.91 -8.33
C SER A 81 13.43 4.65 -9.38
N PHE A 82 13.47 3.44 -9.94
CA PHE A 82 14.37 3.08 -11.03
C PHE A 82 14.00 3.82 -12.32
N VAL A 83 12.72 3.91 -12.67
CA VAL A 83 12.23 4.67 -13.84
C VAL A 83 12.55 6.17 -13.71
N GLU A 84 12.34 6.77 -12.53
CA GLU A 84 12.70 8.17 -12.26
C GLU A 84 14.21 8.41 -12.39
N SER A 85 15.04 7.53 -11.81
CA SER A 85 16.51 7.62 -11.92
C SER A 85 17.00 7.49 -13.37
N HIS A 86 16.33 6.67 -14.17
CA HIS A 86 16.69 6.51 -15.60
C HIS A 86 16.24 7.68 -16.46
N ALA A 87 15.14 8.35 -16.15
CA ALA A 87 14.74 9.60 -16.82
C ALA A 87 15.81 10.71 -16.63
N ASP A 88 16.41 10.77 -15.45
CA ASP A 88 17.50 11.70 -15.15
C ASP A 88 18.78 11.36 -15.95
N ILE A 89 19.14 10.07 -16.06
CA ILE A 89 20.29 9.61 -16.85
C ILE A 89 20.09 9.93 -18.35
N ALA A 90 18.90 9.69 -18.89
CA ALA A 90 18.57 10.03 -20.26
C ALA A 90 18.66 11.55 -20.53
N SER A 91 18.25 12.38 -19.57
CA SER A 91 18.35 13.84 -19.65
C SER A 91 19.81 14.33 -19.63
N VAL A 92 20.67 13.68 -18.84
CA VAL A 92 22.11 13.97 -18.76
C VAL A 92 22.80 13.53 -20.05
N ALA A 93 22.49 12.35 -20.60
CA ALA A 93 23.02 11.87 -21.87
C ALA A 93 22.64 12.83 -23.02
N LYS A 94 21.40 13.32 -23.05
CA LYS A 94 20.94 14.29 -24.05
C LYS A 94 21.66 15.64 -23.94
N LYS A 95 21.89 16.15 -22.74
CA LYS A 95 22.69 17.38 -22.52
C LYS A 95 24.15 17.23 -22.97
N GLN A 96 24.76 16.07 -22.71
CA GLN A 96 26.11 15.77 -23.21
C GLN A 96 26.16 15.68 -24.73
N GLN A 97 25.16 15.08 -25.35
CA GLN A 97 25.03 15.05 -26.79
C GLN A 97 24.96 16.47 -27.39
N GLU A 98 24.11 17.34 -26.86
CA GLU A 98 23.99 18.73 -27.28
C GLU A 98 25.30 19.54 -27.10
N GLN A 99 26.09 19.20 -26.09
CA GLN A 99 27.41 19.81 -25.86
C GLN A 99 28.47 19.33 -26.87
N LEU A 100 28.43 18.05 -27.27
CA LEU A 100 29.31 17.46 -28.29
C LEU A 100 28.97 18.00 -29.68
N ASP A 101 27.68 18.12 -30.01
CA ASP A 101 27.23 18.66 -31.32
C ASP A 101 27.58 20.16 -31.53
N ASN A 102 27.81 20.90 -30.42
CA ASN A 102 28.19 22.31 -30.43
C ASN A 102 29.70 22.56 -30.25
N ALA A 103 30.55 21.52 -30.23
CA ALA A 103 31.99 21.66 -30.08
C ALA A 103 32.64 22.19 -31.39
N PRO A 104 33.64 23.14 -31.32
CA PRO A 104 34.25 23.71 -32.52
C PRO A 104 35.06 22.66 -33.28
N ILE A 105 34.81 22.58 -34.58
CA ILE A 105 35.41 21.62 -35.54
C ILE A 105 36.87 22.01 -35.82
N SER A 106 37.80 21.59 -34.94
CA SER A 106 39.23 21.61 -35.19
C SER A 106 39.93 20.49 -34.42
N MET A 107 39.58 19.25 -34.74
CA MET A 107 40.15 18.08 -34.08
C MET A 107 40.73 17.10 -35.11
N GLU A 108 41.86 16.52 -34.78
CA GLU A 108 42.53 15.49 -35.57
C GLU A 108 41.63 14.25 -35.75
N GLU A 109 41.80 13.48 -36.81
CA GLU A 109 40.93 12.35 -37.21
C GLU A 109 40.65 11.34 -36.05
N GLU A 110 41.63 11.13 -35.17
CA GLU A 110 41.45 10.24 -34.00
C GLU A 110 40.37 10.70 -33.00
N HIS A 111 40.17 12.03 -32.85
CA HIS A 111 39.13 12.58 -31.98
C HIS A 111 37.73 12.42 -32.60
N ILE A 112 37.66 12.47 -33.95
CA ILE A 112 36.37 12.27 -34.66
C ILE A 112 35.89 10.84 -34.45
N ILE A 113 36.78 9.83 -34.62
CA ILE A 113 36.45 8.42 -34.39
C ILE A 113 36.01 8.16 -32.95
N PHE A 114 36.65 8.81 -31.98
CA PHE A 114 36.29 8.71 -30.59
C PHE A 114 34.87 9.27 -30.29
N ILE A 115 34.56 10.45 -30.86
CA ILE A 115 33.22 11.08 -30.73
C ILE A 115 32.15 10.22 -31.40
N GLU A 116 32.38 9.67 -32.58
CA GLU A 116 31.47 8.77 -33.28
C GLU A 116 31.22 7.49 -32.44
N SER A 117 32.25 6.93 -31.80
CA SER A 117 32.13 5.77 -30.91
C SER A 117 31.32 6.08 -29.70
N LEU A 118 31.49 7.25 -29.07
CA LEU A 118 30.68 7.72 -27.94
C LEU A 118 29.22 7.94 -28.33
N ASN A 119 28.98 8.53 -29.48
CA ASN A 119 27.62 8.74 -29.99
C ASN A 119 26.91 7.42 -30.26
N SER A 120 27.61 6.44 -30.85
CA SER A 120 27.08 5.08 -31.06
C SER A 120 26.72 4.42 -29.73
N LEU A 121 27.63 4.48 -28.74
CA LEU A 121 27.42 3.92 -27.41
C LEU A 121 26.21 4.58 -26.69
N ASN A 122 26.09 5.92 -26.75
CA ASN A 122 24.96 6.64 -26.21
C ASN A 122 23.64 6.24 -26.87
N LYS A 123 23.64 6.05 -28.20
CA LYS A 123 22.46 5.60 -28.93
C LYS A 123 22.04 4.18 -28.57
N ASP A 124 23.00 3.26 -28.43
CA ASP A 124 22.75 1.89 -28.05
C ASP A 124 22.22 1.83 -26.57
N MET A 125 22.83 2.61 -25.70
CA MET A 125 22.40 2.71 -24.30
C MET A 125 21.00 3.29 -24.16
N SER A 126 20.67 4.34 -24.93
CA SER A 126 19.31 4.90 -24.99
C SER A 126 18.30 3.86 -25.49
N GLY A 127 18.64 3.09 -26.52
CA GLY A 127 17.77 2.03 -27.04
C GLY A 127 17.54 0.89 -26.06
N GLU A 128 18.54 0.50 -25.26
CA GLU A 128 18.36 -0.51 -24.21
C GLU A 128 17.53 0.03 -23.02
N LEU A 129 17.66 1.31 -22.69
CA LEU A 129 16.83 1.97 -21.69
C LEU A 129 15.35 2.00 -22.09
N ASP A 130 15.05 2.36 -23.34
CA ASP A 130 13.68 2.37 -23.87
C ASP A 130 13.05 0.97 -23.84
N LYS A 131 13.82 -0.06 -24.19
CA LYS A 131 13.36 -1.46 -24.09
C LYS A 131 13.09 -1.87 -22.63
N ALA A 132 13.98 -1.52 -21.72
CA ALA A 132 13.82 -1.80 -20.30
C ALA A 132 12.58 -1.11 -19.73
N GLN A 133 12.35 0.16 -20.08
CA GLN A 133 11.17 0.91 -19.68
C GLN A 133 9.87 0.29 -20.21
N SER A 134 9.85 -0.10 -21.49
CA SER A 134 8.71 -0.78 -22.08
C SER A 134 8.39 -2.10 -21.37
N LYS A 135 9.42 -2.88 -21.04
CA LYS A 135 9.24 -4.16 -20.31
C LYS A 135 8.73 -3.96 -18.88
N ILE A 136 9.17 -2.90 -18.21
CA ILE A 136 8.68 -2.52 -16.88
C ILE A 136 7.19 -2.16 -16.92
N ILE A 137 6.76 -1.40 -17.92
CA ILE A 137 5.35 -1.04 -18.12
C ILE A 137 4.51 -2.31 -18.36
N GLU A 138 4.94 -3.20 -19.22
CA GLU A 138 4.29 -4.49 -19.50
C GLU A 138 4.13 -5.31 -18.22
N LEU A 139 5.24 -5.56 -17.51
CA LEU A 139 5.22 -6.33 -16.25
C LEU A 139 4.36 -5.69 -15.15
N THR A 140 4.33 -4.36 -15.09
CA THR A 140 3.48 -3.64 -14.13
C THR A 140 1.99 -3.80 -14.49
N THR A 141 1.67 -3.83 -15.78
CA THR A 141 0.31 -4.06 -16.26
C THR A 141 -0.15 -5.49 -15.95
N ASP A 142 0.65 -6.50 -16.30
CA ASP A 142 0.37 -7.91 -16.02
C ASP A 142 0.15 -8.15 -14.53
N LEU A 143 0.96 -7.50 -13.71
CA LEU A 143 0.91 -7.58 -12.28
C LEU A 143 -0.39 -6.96 -11.73
N ASN A 144 -0.79 -5.78 -12.23
CA ASN A 144 -2.05 -5.14 -11.84
C ASN A 144 -3.27 -5.98 -12.28
N GLU A 145 -3.21 -6.64 -13.44
CA GLU A 145 -4.25 -7.56 -13.89
C GLU A 145 -4.35 -8.80 -12.98
N ALA A 146 -3.21 -9.40 -12.63
CA ALA A 146 -3.17 -10.50 -11.68
C ALA A 146 -3.77 -10.12 -10.32
N PHE A 147 -3.46 -8.91 -9.80
CA PHE A 147 -4.06 -8.42 -8.55
C PHE A 147 -5.53 -8.08 -8.66
N SER A 148 -5.97 -7.51 -9.78
CA SER A 148 -7.39 -7.23 -10.01
C SER A 148 -8.24 -8.51 -10.04
N SER A 149 -7.60 -9.66 -10.30
CA SER A 149 -8.28 -10.97 -10.23
C SER A 149 -8.52 -11.45 -8.79
N LEU A 150 -7.77 -10.98 -7.80
CA LEU A 150 -7.95 -11.33 -6.39
C LEU A 150 -9.19 -10.62 -5.81
N THR A 151 -9.83 -11.27 -4.84
CA THR A 151 -11.02 -10.72 -4.14
C THR A 151 -10.67 -10.13 -2.77
N ILE A 152 -9.40 -10.07 -2.42
CA ILE A 152 -8.89 -9.57 -1.13
C ILE A 152 -8.12 -8.26 -1.33
N ASP A 153 -8.38 -7.28 -0.46
CA ASP A 153 -7.62 -6.03 -0.44
C ASP A 153 -6.23 -6.23 0.19
N PRO A 154 -5.15 -5.81 -0.49
CA PRO A 154 -3.79 -6.07 -0.05
C PRO A 154 -3.39 -5.33 1.24
N ILE A 155 -3.96 -4.15 1.53
CA ILE A 155 -3.65 -3.35 2.70
C ILE A 155 -4.41 -3.86 3.92
N THR A 156 -5.72 -3.99 3.78
CA THR A 156 -6.62 -4.27 4.91
C THR A 156 -6.85 -5.75 5.17
N LYS A 157 -6.49 -6.63 4.23
CA LYS A 157 -6.67 -8.11 4.30
C LYS A 157 -8.12 -8.57 4.49
N VAL A 158 -9.08 -7.71 4.14
CA VAL A 158 -10.51 -8.04 4.00
C VAL A 158 -10.87 -8.14 2.52
N GLY A 159 -12.11 -8.44 2.18
CA GLY A 159 -12.56 -8.44 0.79
C GLY A 159 -12.32 -7.08 0.12
N ASN A 160 -12.08 -7.08 -1.18
CA ASN A 160 -12.02 -5.86 -1.97
C ASN A 160 -13.36 -5.58 -2.67
N ARG A 161 -13.43 -4.50 -3.45
CA ARG A 161 -14.64 -4.12 -4.18
C ARG A 161 -15.13 -5.21 -5.14
N LYS A 162 -14.23 -5.96 -5.78
CA LYS A 162 -14.60 -7.08 -6.66
C LYS A 162 -15.28 -8.20 -5.86
N GLY A 163 -14.67 -8.62 -4.76
CA GLY A 163 -15.27 -9.61 -3.86
C GLY A 163 -16.62 -9.16 -3.31
N PHE A 164 -16.78 -7.87 -3.00
CA PHE A 164 -18.06 -7.30 -2.61
C PHE A 164 -19.13 -7.46 -3.69
N VAL A 165 -18.82 -7.11 -4.94
CA VAL A 165 -19.78 -7.21 -6.07
C VAL A 165 -20.21 -8.66 -6.30
N GLU A 166 -19.28 -9.60 -6.29
CA GLU A 166 -19.55 -11.04 -6.48
C GLU A 166 -20.43 -11.61 -5.35
N ASP A 167 -20.07 -11.36 -4.11
CA ASP A 167 -20.78 -11.87 -2.94
C ASP A 167 -22.16 -11.20 -2.76
N MET A 168 -22.24 -9.89 -2.99
CA MET A 168 -23.50 -9.13 -2.90
C MET A 168 -24.50 -9.57 -3.96
N GLY A 169 -24.06 -9.82 -5.21
CA GLY A 169 -24.91 -10.37 -6.26
C GLY A 169 -25.50 -11.73 -5.85
N SER A 170 -24.67 -12.60 -5.33
CA SER A 170 -25.09 -13.93 -4.83
C SER A 170 -26.06 -13.81 -3.64
N ALA A 171 -25.85 -12.86 -2.75
CA ALA A 171 -26.71 -12.62 -1.58
C ALA A 171 -28.10 -12.10 -1.98
N ILE A 172 -28.17 -11.19 -2.97
CA ILE A 172 -29.44 -10.69 -3.52
C ILE A 172 -30.25 -11.81 -4.17
N GLU A 173 -29.61 -12.65 -4.97
CA GLU A 173 -30.28 -13.80 -5.58
C GLU A 173 -30.80 -14.80 -4.53
N ALA A 174 -30.01 -15.07 -3.51
CA ALA A 174 -30.42 -15.92 -2.39
C ALA A 174 -31.58 -15.31 -1.59
N GLY A 175 -31.56 -13.99 -1.40
CA GLY A 175 -32.64 -13.22 -0.76
C GLY A 175 -33.97 -13.35 -1.50
N LYS A 176 -33.96 -13.20 -2.83
CA LYS A 176 -35.14 -13.37 -3.69
C LYS A 176 -35.76 -14.77 -3.59
N ASN A 177 -34.92 -15.79 -3.52
CA ASN A 177 -35.35 -17.19 -3.56
C ASN A 177 -35.73 -17.79 -2.20
N LYS A 178 -35.15 -17.30 -1.09
CA LYS A 178 -35.25 -17.90 0.25
C LYS A 178 -35.81 -16.98 1.33
N ASN A 179 -36.22 -15.77 0.97
CA ASN A 179 -36.70 -14.73 1.93
C ASN A 179 -35.70 -14.51 3.11
N ILE A 180 -34.39 -14.49 2.79
CA ILE A 180 -33.34 -14.26 3.77
C ILE A 180 -33.14 -12.75 3.94
N SER A 181 -33.30 -12.25 5.16
CA SER A 181 -33.00 -10.86 5.48
C SER A 181 -31.50 -10.59 5.27
N MET A 182 -31.18 -9.50 4.59
CA MET A 182 -29.83 -9.02 4.34
C MET A 182 -29.75 -7.54 4.69
N VAL A 183 -28.70 -7.14 5.38
CA VAL A 183 -28.42 -5.75 5.72
C VAL A 183 -27.09 -5.36 5.13
N LEU A 184 -27.01 -4.21 4.50
CA LEU A 184 -25.79 -3.57 4.03
C LEU A 184 -25.43 -2.42 4.98
N MET A 185 -24.20 -2.43 5.47
CA MET A 185 -23.61 -1.31 6.21
C MET A 185 -22.46 -0.75 5.39
N MET A 186 -22.45 0.57 5.21
CA MET A 186 -21.35 1.29 4.60
C MET A 186 -20.68 2.17 5.67
N PHE A 187 -19.36 2.13 5.73
CA PHE A 187 -18.56 2.94 6.64
C PHE A 187 -17.57 3.78 5.83
N ASP A 188 -17.24 4.95 6.32
CA ASP A 188 -16.22 5.80 5.73
C ASP A 188 -15.44 6.50 6.85
N VAL A 189 -14.11 6.55 6.70
CA VAL A 189 -13.21 7.14 7.69
C VAL A 189 -13.33 8.66 7.68
N ASP A 190 -13.63 9.23 8.82
CA ASP A 190 -13.80 10.67 8.92
C ASP A 190 -12.47 11.41 8.82
N ASN A 191 -12.38 12.39 7.91
CA ASN A 191 -11.20 13.22 7.70
C ASN A 191 -9.93 12.42 7.35
N PHE A 192 -10.03 11.32 6.63
CA PHE A 192 -8.91 10.44 6.30
C PHE A 192 -7.76 11.17 5.59
N LYS A 193 -8.09 12.11 4.69
CA LYS A 193 -7.09 12.96 4.06
C LYS A 193 -6.24 13.71 5.08
N PHE A 194 -6.85 14.27 6.13
CA PHE A 194 -6.13 14.96 7.20
C PHE A 194 -5.16 14.04 7.94
N ILE A 195 -5.55 12.78 8.18
CA ILE A 195 -4.67 11.77 8.79
C ILE A 195 -3.45 11.50 7.90
N ASN A 196 -3.65 11.36 6.58
CA ASN A 196 -2.56 11.19 5.63
C ASN A 196 -1.64 12.42 5.55
N ASP A 197 -2.22 13.62 5.53
CA ASP A 197 -1.46 14.87 5.43
C ASP A 197 -0.62 15.12 6.70
N GLU A 198 -1.13 14.74 7.89
CA GLU A 198 -0.44 14.97 9.16
C GLU A 198 0.58 13.87 9.51
N HIS A 199 0.24 12.59 9.22
CA HIS A 199 1.02 11.43 9.68
C HIS A 199 1.65 10.61 8.54
N GLY A 200 1.37 10.96 7.29
CA GLY A 200 1.85 10.27 6.09
C GLY A 200 1.01 9.05 5.69
N TYR A 201 1.11 8.66 4.43
CA TYR A 201 0.33 7.56 3.85
C TYR A 201 0.51 6.20 4.56
N VAL A 202 1.72 5.92 5.09
CA VAL A 202 1.97 4.69 5.84
C VAL A 202 1.15 4.63 7.13
N ALA A 203 0.92 5.79 7.78
CA ALA A 203 0.04 5.88 8.94
C ALA A 203 -1.42 5.64 8.52
N GLY A 204 -1.86 6.23 7.40
CA GLY A 204 -3.17 6.00 6.82
C GLY A 204 -3.45 4.53 6.52
N ASP A 205 -2.48 3.83 5.92
CA ASP A 205 -2.59 2.39 5.64
C ASP A 205 -2.78 1.57 6.93
N LYS A 206 -2.05 1.91 8.01
CA LYS A 206 -2.22 1.26 9.32
C LYS A 206 -3.57 1.56 9.95
N VAL A 207 -4.09 2.77 9.77
CA VAL A 207 -5.44 3.16 10.22
C VAL A 207 -6.49 2.34 9.48
N LEU A 208 -6.39 2.22 8.15
CA LEU A 208 -7.30 1.40 7.35
C LEU A 208 -7.25 -0.08 7.76
N TYR A 209 -6.05 -0.63 7.97
CA TYR A 209 -5.89 -1.99 8.46
C TYR A 209 -6.55 -2.19 9.82
N PHE A 210 -6.30 -1.27 10.77
CA PHE A 210 -6.90 -1.31 12.10
C PHE A 210 -8.44 -1.31 12.04
N ILE A 211 -9.03 -0.41 11.24
CA ILE A 211 -10.49 -0.31 11.07
C ILE A 211 -11.05 -1.62 10.51
N ALA A 212 -10.44 -2.14 9.44
CA ALA A 212 -10.86 -3.39 8.82
C ALA A 212 -10.84 -4.56 9.81
N GLN A 213 -9.76 -4.71 10.59
CA GLN A 213 -9.63 -5.77 11.58
C GLN A 213 -10.60 -5.58 12.75
N THR A 214 -10.86 -4.34 13.17
CA THR A 214 -11.87 -4.03 14.19
C THR A 214 -13.25 -4.43 13.70
N ILE A 215 -13.66 -4.05 12.49
CA ILE A 215 -14.93 -4.46 11.90
C ILE A 215 -15.01 -5.99 11.84
N LYS A 216 -13.98 -6.65 11.27
CA LYS A 216 -13.91 -8.10 11.13
C LYS A 216 -14.06 -8.84 12.46
N SER A 217 -13.46 -8.33 13.52
CA SER A 217 -13.52 -8.94 14.85
C SER A 217 -14.90 -8.82 15.53
N MET A 218 -15.77 -7.91 15.06
CA MET A 218 -17.06 -7.62 15.65
C MET A 218 -18.24 -8.23 14.89
N ILE A 219 -18.02 -8.74 13.68
CA ILE A 219 -19.00 -9.47 12.87
C ILE A 219 -18.81 -10.99 13.03
N ARG A 220 -19.79 -11.79 12.59
CA ARG A 220 -19.72 -13.26 12.62
C ARG A 220 -18.88 -13.77 11.44
N ASP A 221 -18.38 -15.00 11.53
CA ASP A 221 -17.66 -15.65 10.43
C ASP A 221 -18.48 -15.79 9.14
N ALA A 222 -19.82 -15.88 9.27
CA ALA A 222 -20.74 -15.92 8.12
C ALA A 222 -20.96 -14.57 7.45
N ASP A 223 -20.64 -13.46 8.11
CA ASP A 223 -20.75 -12.11 7.61
C ASP A 223 -19.40 -11.68 6.99
N LYS A 224 -19.44 -10.75 6.06
CA LYS A 224 -18.25 -10.39 5.31
C LYS A 224 -18.03 -8.88 5.33
N VAL A 225 -16.77 -8.48 5.44
CA VAL A 225 -16.32 -7.10 5.35
C VAL A 225 -15.42 -6.90 4.13
N TYR A 226 -15.58 -5.75 3.48
CA TYR A 226 -14.88 -5.39 2.25
C TYR A 226 -14.36 -3.95 2.34
N ARG A 227 -13.22 -3.70 1.72
CA ARG A 227 -12.80 -2.35 1.38
C ARG A 227 -13.44 -1.98 0.04
N TYR A 228 -14.46 -1.13 0.10
CA TYR A 228 -15.27 -0.74 -1.06
C TYR A 228 -14.63 0.39 -1.89
N GLY A 229 -13.99 1.33 -1.21
CA GLY A 229 -13.27 2.47 -1.80
C GLY A 229 -11.92 2.72 -1.15
N GLY A 230 -11.37 3.90 -1.36
CA GLY A 230 -10.08 4.30 -0.77
C GLY A 230 -10.08 4.24 0.76
N GLU A 231 -11.11 4.83 1.36
CA GLU A 231 -11.32 4.93 2.81
C GLU A 231 -12.70 4.40 3.24
N GLU A 232 -13.39 3.69 2.32
CA GLU A 232 -14.74 3.19 2.51
C GLU A 232 -14.74 1.67 2.72
N PHE A 233 -15.58 1.21 3.64
CA PHE A 233 -15.79 -0.20 3.94
C PHE A 233 -17.27 -0.57 3.79
N ALA A 234 -17.52 -1.76 3.26
CA ALA A 234 -18.85 -2.35 3.18
C ALA A 234 -18.91 -3.61 4.04
N VAL A 235 -20.03 -3.83 4.72
CA VAL A 235 -20.30 -5.07 5.48
C VAL A 235 -21.66 -5.60 5.06
N VAL A 236 -21.67 -6.87 4.69
CA VAL A 236 -22.89 -7.59 4.33
C VAL A 236 -23.24 -8.57 5.45
N LEU A 237 -24.34 -8.31 6.13
CA LEU A 237 -24.90 -9.18 7.14
C LEU A 237 -26.04 -9.99 6.57
N THR A 238 -26.06 -11.28 6.84
CA THR A 238 -27.16 -12.17 6.46
C THR A 238 -27.90 -12.67 7.69
N ARG A 239 -29.24 -12.90 7.58
CA ARG A 239 -30.08 -13.35 8.69
C ARG A 239 -29.95 -12.44 9.91
N CYS A 240 -29.97 -11.14 9.68
CA CYS A 240 -29.86 -10.12 10.70
C CYS A 240 -31.06 -9.18 10.64
N ASP A 241 -31.55 -8.79 11.79
CA ASP A 241 -32.54 -7.72 11.92
C ASP A 241 -31.87 -6.36 11.75
N VAL A 242 -32.59 -5.42 11.15
CA VAL A 242 -32.04 -4.08 10.87
C VAL A 242 -31.69 -3.31 12.15
N THR A 243 -32.46 -3.51 13.22
CA THR A 243 -32.19 -2.87 14.51
C THR A 243 -30.91 -3.42 15.14
N GLN A 244 -30.69 -4.73 15.04
CA GLN A 244 -29.44 -5.37 15.49
C GLN A 244 -28.25 -4.91 14.65
N ALA A 245 -28.41 -4.80 13.32
CA ALA A 245 -27.39 -4.30 12.43
C ALA A 245 -27.01 -2.85 12.72
N PHE A 246 -28.02 -1.99 12.96
CA PHE A 246 -27.79 -0.60 13.37
C PHE A 246 -27.02 -0.51 14.69
N ALA A 247 -27.43 -1.27 15.70
CA ALA A 247 -26.74 -1.32 16.98
C ALA A 247 -25.30 -1.85 16.86
N LEU A 248 -25.06 -2.82 15.95
CA LEU A 248 -23.73 -3.33 15.66
C LEU A 248 -22.88 -2.27 14.97
N ALA A 249 -23.42 -1.56 13.98
CA ALA A 249 -22.69 -0.48 13.29
C ALA A 249 -22.28 0.63 14.26
N ASP A 250 -23.19 1.06 15.15
CA ASP A 250 -22.87 2.06 16.15
C ASP A 250 -21.86 1.58 17.19
N LYS A 251 -21.92 0.30 17.58
CA LYS A 251 -20.91 -0.31 18.44
C LYS A 251 -19.53 -0.38 17.78
N ILE A 252 -19.44 -0.68 16.48
CA ILE A 252 -18.20 -0.63 15.71
C ILE A 252 -17.65 0.80 15.70
N ARG A 253 -18.48 1.78 15.37
CA ARG A 253 -18.15 3.20 15.38
C ARG A 253 -17.56 3.63 16.73
N ALA A 254 -18.29 3.37 17.81
CA ALA A 254 -17.87 3.71 19.18
C ALA A 254 -16.56 3.01 19.59
N LYS A 255 -16.37 1.77 19.17
CA LYS A 255 -15.12 1.03 19.43
C LYS A 255 -13.92 1.69 18.75
N ILE A 256 -14.07 2.14 17.50
CA ILE A 256 -13.01 2.85 16.77
C ILE A 256 -12.74 4.21 17.42
N GLU A 257 -13.76 5.00 17.69
CA GLU A 257 -13.66 6.31 18.37
C GLU A 257 -12.90 6.24 19.69
N THR A 258 -13.18 5.21 20.51
CA THR A 258 -12.54 5.05 21.82
C THR A 258 -11.17 4.38 21.77
N SER A 259 -10.70 3.98 20.59
CA SER A 259 -9.42 3.33 20.44
C SER A 259 -8.28 4.35 20.46
N ASN A 260 -7.25 4.05 21.25
CA ASN A 260 -6.05 4.88 21.33
C ASN A 260 -4.99 4.35 20.36
N LEU A 261 -4.97 4.88 19.13
CA LEU A 261 -3.99 4.52 18.14
C LEU A 261 -2.71 5.34 18.34
N LEU A 262 -1.57 4.67 18.32
CA LEU A 262 -0.26 5.30 18.39
C LEU A 262 0.54 5.03 17.10
N TYR A 263 1.04 6.07 16.49
CA TYR A 263 1.96 5.98 15.37
C TYR A 263 3.21 6.83 15.63
N LEU A 264 4.39 6.20 15.66
CA LEU A 264 5.67 6.85 15.98
C LEU A 264 5.62 7.66 17.29
N GLY A 265 4.91 7.15 18.31
CA GLY A 265 4.76 7.81 19.60
C GLY A 265 3.72 8.95 19.65
N LYS A 266 3.08 9.28 18.53
CA LYS A 266 1.99 10.26 18.46
C LYS A 266 0.63 9.58 18.49
N SER A 267 -0.32 10.17 19.19
CA SER A 267 -1.72 9.70 19.21
C SER A 267 -2.39 10.07 17.87
N VAL A 268 -3.06 9.10 17.25
CA VAL A 268 -3.86 9.29 16.03
C VAL A 268 -5.32 9.07 16.40
N HIS A 269 -6.10 10.13 16.42
CA HIS A 269 -7.53 10.05 16.68
C HIS A 269 -8.31 9.77 15.39
N VAL A 270 -9.12 8.71 15.40
CA VAL A 270 -9.86 8.25 14.22
C VAL A 270 -11.32 8.05 14.58
N THR A 271 -12.20 8.56 13.74
CA THR A 271 -13.64 8.28 13.79
C THR A 271 -14.12 7.76 12.44
N ILE A 272 -15.26 7.11 12.43
CA ILE A 272 -15.93 6.65 11.21
C ILE A 272 -17.40 7.08 11.23
N SER A 273 -17.95 7.32 10.06
CA SER A 273 -19.39 7.48 9.86
C SER A 273 -19.97 6.22 9.24
N ALA A 274 -21.21 5.89 9.56
CA ALA A 274 -21.87 4.68 9.07
C ALA A 274 -23.25 4.94 8.49
N GLY A 275 -23.55 4.29 7.36
CA GLY A 275 -24.88 4.18 6.76
C GLY A 275 -25.36 2.74 6.78
N VAL A 276 -26.57 2.48 7.22
CA VAL A 276 -27.19 1.15 7.32
C VAL A 276 -28.46 1.09 6.52
N THR A 277 -28.65 0.02 5.76
CA THR A 277 -29.93 -0.23 5.05
C THR A 277 -30.24 -1.73 5.00
N ILE A 278 -31.52 -2.06 4.96
CA ILE A 278 -32.01 -3.43 4.77
C ILE A 278 -32.33 -3.69 3.31
N HIS A 279 -32.04 -4.89 2.83
CA HIS A 279 -32.47 -5.37 1.52
C HIS A 279 -34.00 -5.53 1.48
N GLN A 280 -34.62 -4.97 0.46
CA GLN A 280 -36.04 -5.14 0.15
C GLN A 280 -36.20 -6.08 -1.04
N GLN A 281 -37.33 -6.79 -1.10
CA GLN A 281 -37.57 -7.83 -2.14
C GLN A 281 -37.48 -7.32 -3.58
N ALA A 282 -37.78 -6.02 -3.81
CA ALA A 282 -37.69 -5.39 -5.11
C ALA A 282 -36.34 -4.75 -5.44
N ASP A 283 -35.38 -4.84 -4.52
CA ASP A 283 -34.12 -4.18 -4.72
C ASP A 283 -33.28 -4.73 -5.89
N THR A 284 -32.70 -3.78 -6.60
CA THR A 284 -31.55 -4.04 -7.47
C THR A 284 -30.26 -3.87 -6.69
N PHE A 285 -29.17 -4.40 -7.24
CA PHE A 285 -27.82 -4.21 -6.70
C PHE A 285 -27.51 -2.70 -6.47
N ASP A 286 -27.76 -1.87 -7.50
CA ASP A 286 -27.49 -0.44 -7.41
C ASP A 286 -28.43 0.28 -6.44
N GLY A 287 -29.67 -0.18 -6.32
CA GLY A 287 -30.69 0.41 -5.43
C GLY A 287 -30.30 0.32 -3.94
N ILE A 288 -29.85 -0.85 -3.49
CA ILE A 288 -29.46 -1.02 -2.10
C ILE A 288 -28.17 -0.27 -1.78
N ILE A 289 -27.22 -0.22 -2.72
CA ILE A 289 -25.98 0.57 -2.56
C ILE A 289 -26.34 2.05 -2.45
N ALA A 290 -27.13 2.60 -3.37
CA ALA A 290 -27.52 4.01 -3.35
C ALA A 290 -28.23 4.40 -2.04
N ARG A 291 -29.03 3.50 -1.44
CA ARG A 291 -29.65 3.74 -0.12
C ARG A 291 -28.61 3.77 1.00
N ALA A 292 -27.68 2.83 1.03
CA ALA A 292 -26.60 2.79 2.02
C ALA A 292 -25.69 4.02 1.91
N GLU A 293 -25.29 4.41 0.70
CA GLU A 293 -24.50 5.62 0.43
C GLU A 293 -25.25 6.89 0.86
N LYS A 294 -26.57 6.96 0.61
CA LYS A 294 -27.38 8.09 1.06
C LYS A 294 -27.43 8.18 2.59
N ALA A 295 -27.58 7.06 3.30
CA ALA A 295 -27.49 7.01 4.74
C ALA A 295 -26.12 7.49 5.24
N LEU A 296 -25.03 6.99 4.64
CA LEU A 296 -23.67 7.39 4.96
C LEU A 296 -23.43 8.88 4.69
N TYR A 297 -23.92 9.40 3.57
CA TYR A 297 -23.85 10.83 3.28
C TYR A 297 -24.57 11.67 4.34
N CYS A 298 -25.76 11.24 4.80
CA CYS A 298 -26.48 11.91 5.90
C CYS A 298 -25.64 11.89 7.19
N ALA A 299 -24.98 10.76 7.52
CA ALA A 299 -24.08 10.68 8.66
C ALA A 299 -22.92 11.68 8.56
N LYS A 300 -22.28 11.78 7.40
CA LYS A 300 -21.21 12.76 7.13
C LYS A 300 -21.67 14.21 7.27
N LYS A 301 -22.90 14.50 6.88
CA LYS A 301 -23.52 15.85 7.02
C LYS A 301 -23.97 16.15 8.45
N SER A 302 -24.30 15.15 9.26
CA SER A 302 -24.75 15.29 10.65
C SER A 302 -23.59 15.34 11.65
N ASN A 303 -22.49 16.05 11.31
CA ASN A 303 -21.26 16.18 12.11
C ASN A 303 -20.34 14.96 12.15
N LYS A 304 -20.50 13.98 11.25
CA LYS A 304 -19.67 12.77 11.20
C LYS A 304 -19.77 11.94 12.49
N ASN A 305 -18.93 10.92 12.66
CA ASN A 305 -18.87 10.08 13.85
C ASN A 305 -20.25 9.64 14.34
N CYS A 306 -21.12 9.23 13.43
CA CYS A 306 -22.48 8.76 13.75
C CYS A 306 -22.95 7.70 12.76
N THR A 307 -24.00 6.99 13.15
CA THR A 307 -24.66 5.94 12.37
C THR A 307 -26.06 6.40 11.94
N ILE A 308 -26.38 6.28 10.69
CA ILE A 308 -27.71 6.59 10.14
C ILE A 308 -28.32 5.34 9.51
N LEU A 309 -29.58 5.07 9.84
CA LEU A 309 -30.40 4.03 9.22
C LEU A 309 -31.28 4.63 8.13
N PHE A 310 -31.31 3.95 6.99
CA PHE A 310 -32.22 4.24 5.88
C PHE A 310 -32.94 2.95 5.50
N ASP A 311 -34.21 2.82 5.82
CA ASP A 311 -35.02 1.59 5.67
C ASP A 311 -36.20 1.70 4.70
N TRP A 312 -36.25 2.79 3.89
CA TRP A 312 -37.35 3.15 2.95
C TRP A 312 -36.84 3.70 1.62
#